data_e838210ba5d84053acac721a6ae235e4
#
_entry.id   e838210ba5d84053acac721a6ae235e4
#
_cell.length_a   1.000
_cell.length_b   1.000
_cell.length_c   1.000
_cell.angle_alpha   90.00
_cell.angle_beta   90.00
_cell.angle_gamma   90.00
#
_symmetry.space_group_name_H-M   'P 1'
#
loop_
_entity.id
_entity.type
_entity.pdbx_description
1 polymer ?
#
loop_
_entity_poly.entity_id
_entity_poly.type
_entity_poly.pdbx_seq_one_letter_code
_entity_poly.pdbx_strand_id
1 'polypeptide(L)'
;MKIVITGATRGLGRALAEEFIRGGHTVLGCGRGGEAVFDLRMTHGAPHDFSVVDVALDSKVALWAAKVLEAGSPPDILINNAALMNRLSPLWEQDDKEFTKVVDVNIRGVVNVIRHFVPAMVAAKKGVIVNLSSGWGRSVSPDVAPYCATKFAIEGLTKALAAELPAGMAAVPLNPGVIDTDMLRQAWADGAAAYPKAEAWAKQAAPFILGLDAKDNGKSLSVGGAED
;
A
#
# COMPACT_ATOMS: atom_id res chain seq x y z
N MET A 1 11.05 -3.70 -14.11
CA MET A 1 10.51 -2.45 -13.51
C MET A 1 11.09 -2.29 -12.10
N LYS A 2 11.21 -1.04 -11.62
CA LYS A 2 11.53 -0.69 -10.24
C LYS A 2 10.22 -0.43 -9.48
N ILE A 3 9.95 -1.21 -8.44
CA ILE A 3 8.71 -1.15 -7.67
C ILE A 3 9.05 -0.79 -6.23
N VAL A 4 8.44 0.28 -5.72
CA VAL A 4 8.51 0.68 -4.31
C VAL A 4 7.23 0.25 -3.62
N ILE A 5 7.34 -0.44 -2.46
CA ILE A 5 6.19 -0.92 -1.71
C ILE A 5 6.33 -0.69 -0.21
N THR A 6 5.34 -0.07 0.40
CA THR A 6 5.29 0.08 1.86
C THR A 6 4.57 -1.08 2.54
N GLY A 7 4.97 -1.42 3.77
CA GLY A 7 4.38 -2.55 4.49
C GLY A 7 4.70 -3.93 3.87
N ALA A 8 5.93 -4.08 3.33
CA ALA A 8 6.37 -5.26 2.60
C ALA A 8 6.71 -6.49 3.48
N THR A 9 6.56 -6.39 4.81
CA THR A 9 7.06 -7.43 5.71
C THR A 9 6.06 -8.54 6.05
N ARG A 10 4.78 -8.35 5.76
CA ARG A 10 3.71 -9.35 6.01
C ARG A 10 2.49 -9.11 5.11
N GLY A 11 1.56 -10.07 5.12
CA GLY A 11 0.27 -9.97 4.43
C GLY A 11 0.40 -9.66 2.95
N LEU A 12 -0.49 -8.80 2.43
CA LEU A 12 -0.54 -8.46 1.02
C LEU A 12 0.76 -7.86 0.48
N GLY A 13 1.40 -6.99 1.28
CA GLY A 13 2.65 -6.35 0.88
C GLY A 13 3.81 -7.33 0.72
N ARG A 14 3.91 -8.36 1.59
CA ARG A 14 4.90 -9.43 1.49
C ARG A 14 4.64 -10.28 0.25
N ALA A 15 3.40 -10.72 0.07
CA ALA A 15 3.02 -11.56 -1.06
C ALA A 15 3.22 -10.85 -2.41
N LEU A 16 2.88 -9.57 -2.52
CA LEU A 16 3.16 -8.76 -3.72
C LEU A 16 4.66 -8.61 -3.96
N ALA A 17 5.45 -8.30 -2.93
CA ALA A 17 6.89 -8.15 -3.07
C ALA A 17 7.53 -9.43 -3.63
N GLU A 18 7.19 -10.59 -3.08
CA GLU A 18 7.68 -11.89 -3.54
C GLU A 18 7.21 -12.24 -4.95
N GLU A 19 5.96 -11.89 -5.31
CA GLU A 19 5.44 -12.12 -6.66
C GLU A 19 6.14 -11.23 -7.69
N PHE A 20 6.37 -9.95 -7.39
CA PHE A 20 7.13 -9.05 -8.27
C PHE A 20 8.58 -9.50 -8.45
N ILE A 21 9.23 -9.95 -7.38
CA ILE A 21 10.60 -10.51 -7.43
C ILE A 21 10.63 -11.74 -8.34
N ARG A 22 9.67 -12.65 -8.19
CA ARG A 22 9.53 -13.84 -9.05
C ARG A 22 9.32 -13.46 -10.52
N GLY A 23 8.61 -12.36 -10.76
CA GLY A 23 8.40 -11.78 -12.09
C GLY A 23 9.61 -11.04 -12.67
N GLY A 24 10.77 -11.04 -11.99
CA GLY A 24 12.00 -10.39 -12.46
C GLY A 24 12.02 -8.87 -12.27
N HIS A 25 11.21 -8.31 -11.38
CA HIS A 25 11.17 -6.88 -11.07
C HIS A 25 12.03 -6.58 -9.85
N THR A 26 12.65 -5.40 -9.81
CA THR A 26 13.38 -4.90 -8.64
C THR A 26 12.40 -4.33 -7.62
N VAL A 27 12.41 -4.87 -6.41
CA VAL A 27 11.54 -4.44 -5.32
C VAL A 27 12.35 -3.73 -4.24
N LEU A 28 11.89 -2.52 -3.88
CA LEU A 28 12.45 -1.71 -2.80
C LEU A 28 11.33 -1.51 -1.77
N GLY A 29 11.40 -2.27 -0.69
CA GLY A 29 10.32 -2.34 0.28
C GLY A 29 10.65 -1.70 1.62
N CYS A 30 9.63 -1.43 2.42
CA CYS A 30 9.83 -1.07 3.82
C CYS A 30 8.82 -1.71 4.76
N GLY A 31 9.19 -1.77 6.03
CA GLY A 31 8.35 -2.20 7.13
C GLY A 31 8.91 -1.75 8.47
N ARG A 32 8.12 -1.87 9.54
CA ARG A 32 8.53 -1.40 10.87
C ARG A 32 9.36 -2.42 11.66
N GLY A 33 9.13 -3.72 11.43
CA GLY A 33 9.79 -4.79 12.17
C GLY A 33 11.20 -5.05 11.64
N GLY A 34 12.21 -4.81 12.47
CA GLY A 34 13.62 -5.00 12.08
C GLY A 34 13.95 -6.44 11.70
N GLU A 35 13.46 -7.42 12.45
CA GLU A 35 13.64 -8.85 12.19
C GLU A 35 13.05 -9.25 10.83
N ALA A 36 11.78 -8.93 10.57
CA ALA A 36 11.13 -9.26 9.30
C ALA A 36 11.76 -8.53 8.10
N VAL A 37 12.31 -7.33 8.28
CA VAL A 37 13.11 -6.63 7.26
C VAL A 37 14.43 -7.34 7.03
N PHE A 38 15.09 -7.78 8.09
CA PHE A 38 16.34 -8.54 8.00
C PHE A 38 16.13 -9.84 7.24
N ASP A 39 15.09 -10.60 7.55
CA ASP A 39 14.73 -11.85 6.85
C ASP A 39 14.52 -11.63 5.35
N LEU A 40 13.81 -10.55 4.99
CA LEU A 40 13.62 -10.19 3.58
C LEU A 40 14.95 -9.89 2.86
N ARG A 41 15.87 -9.17 3.52
CA ARG A 41 17.20 -8.89 2.97
C ARG A 41 18.02 -10.15 2.77
N MET A 42 17.96 -11.07 3.72
CA MET A 42 18.69 -12.33 3.63
C MET A 42 18.12 -13.25 2.54
N THR A 43 16.81 -13.20 2.35
CA THR A 43 16.13 -14.05 1.35
C THR A 43 16.28 -13.50 -0.07
N HIS A 44 16.27 -12.18 -0.21
CA HIS A 44 16.14 -11.51 -1.51
C HIS A 44 17.24 -10.47 -1.77
N GLY A 45 18.47 -10.70 -1.52
CA GLY A 45 19.60 -9.77 -1.71
C GLY A 45 19.50 -8.79 -2.91
N ALA A 46 20.58 -8.15 -3.29
CA ALA A 46 20.59 -7.23 -4.42
C ALA A 46 20.04 -7.91 -5.71
N PRO A 47 19.29 -7.20 -6.57
CA PRO A 47 19.07 -5.74 -6.60
C PRO A 47 17.89 -5.27 -5.72
N HIS A 48 17.29 -6.14 -4.90
CA HIS A 48 16.22 -5.79 -3.99
C HIS A 48 16.79 -5.15 -2.71
N ASP A 49 16.05 -4.24 -2.09
CA ASP A 49 16.40 -3.72 -0.77
C ASP A 49 15.14 -3.52 0.08
N PHE A 50 15.28 -3.80 1.36
CA PHE A 50 14.20 -3.63 2.34
C PHE A 50 14.70 -2.81 3.52
N SER A 51 13.96 -1.79 3.92
CA SER A 51 14.37 -0.82 4.94
C SER A 51 13.42 -0.80 6.14
N VAL A 52 13.98 -0.59 7.33
CA VAL A 52 13.18 -0.37 8.54
C VAL A 52 12.67 1.06 8.54
N VAL A 53 11.39 1.25 8.20
CA VAL A 53 10.74 2.57 8.13
C VAL A 53 9.34 2.50 8.72
N ASP A 54 9.04 3.43 9.62
CA ASP A 54 7.67 3.75 9.98
C ASP A 54 7.18 4.88 9.07
N VAL A 55 6.18 4.59 8.24
CA VAL A 55 5.62 5.57 7.28
C VAL A 55 4.94 6.76 7.96
N ALA A 56 4.50 6.61 9.22
CA ALA A 56 3.94 7.70 10.01
C ALA A 56 4.99 8.78 10.36
N LEU A 57 6.29 8.47 10.27
CA LEU A 57 7.40 9.37 10.58
C LEU A 57 7.99 9.96 9.29
N ASP A 58 7.61 11.20 8.96
CA ASP A 58 8.03 11.90 7.73
C ASP A 58 9.55 11.86 7.52
N SER A 59 10.34 12.15 8.55
CA SER A 59 11.81 12.14 8.47
C SER A 59 12.40 10.76 8.11
N LYS A 60 11.77 9.67 8.55
CA LYS A 60 12.21 8.32 8.20
C LYS A 60 11.87 7.98 6.74
N VAL A 61 10.71 8.44 6.28
CA VAL A 61 10.33 8.29 4.86
C VAL A 61 11.24 9.13 3.97
N ALA A 62 11.58 10.37 4.36
CA ALA A 62 12.51 11.23 3.64
C ALA A 62 13.88 10.56 3.43
N LEU A 63 14.47 10.04 4.49
CA LEU A 63 15.76 9.34 4.43
C LEU A 63 15.71 8.08 3.55
N TRP A 64 14.63 7.31 3.65
CA TRP A 64 14.44 6.13 2.82
C TRP A 64 14.26 6.50 1.34
N ALA A 65 13.43 7.50 1.04
CA ALA A 65 13.22 7.95 -0.32
C ALA A 65 14.51 8.50 -0.95
N ALA A 66 15.31 9.29 -0.21
CA ALA A 66 16.59 9.77 -0.67
C ALA A 66 17.49 8.59 -1.08
N LYS A 67 17.67 7.59 -0.19
CA LYS A 67 18.46 6.39 -0.49
C LYS A 67 17.98 5.66 -1.76
N VAL A 68 16.65 5.50 -1.93
CA VAL A 68 16.06 4.79 -3.08
C VAL A 68 16.25 5.57 -4.38
N LEU A 69 16.16 6.90 -4.33
CA LEU A 69 16.26 7.78 -5.50
C LEU A 69 17.72 8.03 -5.90
N GLU A 70 18.66 8.10 -4.95
CA GLU A 70 20.10 8.17 -5.23
C GLU A 70 20.62 6.96 -6.01
N ALA A 71 20.03 5.80 -5.80
CA ALA A 71 20.37 4.56 -6.52
C ALA A 71 19.94 4.53 -8.00
N GLY A 72 19.44 5.66 -8.57
CA GLY A 72 19.10 5.77 -9.99
C GLY A 72 17.70 6.31 -10.27
N SER A 73 17.03 5.82 -11.33
CA SER A 73 15.72 6.32 -11.77
C SER A 73 14.64 6.21 -10.67
N PRO A 74 13.63 7.10 -10.69
CA PRO A 74 12.46 6.95 -9.81
C PRO A 74 11.74 5.63 -10.06
N PRO A 75 10.88 5.17 -9.12
CA PRO A 75 10.13 3.94 -9.31
C PRO A 75 9.18 4.02 -10.51
N ASP A 76 9.03 2.90 -11.21
CA ASP A 76 7.97 2.72 -12.22
C ASP A 76 6.60 2.58 -11.54
N ILE A 77 6.55 1.92 -10.37
CA ILE A 77 5.33 1.74 -9.59
C ILE A 77 5.63 2.04 -8.12
N LEU A 78 4.79 2.88 -7.51
CA LEU A 78 4.81 3.19 -6.09
C LEU A 78 3.54 2.63 -5.44
N ILE A 79 3.68 1.69 -4.50
CA ILE A 79 2.56 1.02 -3.84
C ILE A 79 2.50 1.41 -2.36
N ASN A 80 1.50 2.20 -2.00
CA ASN A 80 1.16 2.51 -0.62
C ASN A 80 0.23 1.41 -0.07
N ASN A 81 0.85 0.39 0.55
CA ASN A 81 0.15 -0.76 1.12
C ASN A 81 0.15 -0.75 2.66
N ALA A 82 1.11 -0.10 3.31
CA ALA A 82 1.16 -0.06 4.78
C ALA A 82 -0.14 0.50 5.36
N ALA A 83 -0.80 -0.29 6.21
CA ALA A 83 -2.04 0.09 6.86
C ALA A 83 -2.20 -0.61 8.22
N LEU A 84 -3.05 -0.03 9.05
CA LEU A 84 -3.54 -0.61 10.29
C LEU A 84 -5.06 -0.60 10.29
N MET A 85 -5.66 -1.54 11.01
CA MET A 85 -7.07 -1.54 11.36
C MET A 85 -7.19 -1.31 12.88
N ASN A 86 -8.25 -0.62 13.31
CA ASN A 86 -8.57 -0.46 14.72
C ASN A 86 -9.08 -1.77 15.32
N ARG A 87 -8.98 -1.89 16.65
CA ARG A 87 -9.71 -2.93 17.39
C ARG A 87 -11.21 -2.69 17.23
N LEU A 88 -11.97 -3.78 17.02
CA LEU A 88 -13.43 -3.69 16.84
C LEU A 88 -14.08 -3.13 18.09
N SER A 89 -14.74 -2.00 17.95
CA SER A 89 -15.63 -1.43 18.95
C SER A 89 -16.49 -0.33 18.34
N PRO A 90 -17.66 0.00 18.94
CA PRO A 90 -18.44 1.15 18.53
C PRO A 90 -17.63 2.43 18.52
N LEU A 91 -17.95 3.36 17.61
CA LEU A 91 -17.16 4.59 17.42
C LEU A 91 -16.98 5.41 18.71
N TRP A 92 -17.99 5.47 19.55
CA TRP A 92 -17.96 6.21 20.82
C TRP A 92 -17.15 5.53 21.93
N GLU A 93 -16.67 4.30 21.72
CA GLU A 93 -15.81 3.54 22.62
C GLU A 93 -14.38 3.40 22.11
N GLN A 94 -14.07 4.00 20.94
CA GLN A 94 -12.74 3.94 20.35
C GLN A 94 -11.70 4.69 21.20
N ASP A 95 -10.56 4.06 21.43
CA ASP A 95 -9.42 4.70 22.11
C ASP A 95 -8.79 5.76 21.21
N ASP A 96 -8.57 6.96 21.76
CA ASP A 96 -8.00 8.10 21.02
C ASP A 96 -6.62 7.81 20.44
N LYS A 97 -5.76 7.12 21.18
CA LYS A 97 -4.40 6.78 20.72
C LYS A 97 -4.44 5.76 19.60
N GLU A 98 -5.39 4.82 19.66
CA GLU A 98 -5.58 3.85 18.59
C GLU A 98 -6.13 4.52 17.34
N PHE A 99 -7.12 5.39 17.48
CA PHE A 99 -7.65 6.22 16.39
C PHE A 99 -6.54 7.03 15.72
N THR A 100 -5.78 7.78 16.50
CA THR A 100 -4.65 8.58 16.02
C THR A 100 -3.64 7.73 15.26
N LYS A 101 -3.29 6.56 15.78
CA LYS A 101 -2.34 5.65 15.14
C LYS A 101 -2.84 5.12 13.79
N VAL A 102 -4.13 4.81 13.67
CA VAL A 102 -4.75 4.38 12.41
C VAL A 102 -4.68 5.52 11.38
N VAL A 103 -5.03 6.73 11.76
CA VAL A 103 -4.95 7.93 10.90
C VAL A 103 -3.50 8.22 10.48
N ASP A 104 -2.56 8.16 11.43
CA ASP A 104 -1.15 8.43 11.18
C ASP A 104 -0.54 7.46 10.17
N VAL A 105 -0.87 6.18 10.25
CA VAL A 105 -0.34 5.19 9.30
C VAL A 105 -1.10 5.24 7.98
N ASN A 106 -2.44 5.22 8.02
CA ASN A 106 -3.25 5.00 6.82
C ASN A 106 -3.40 6.27 5.96
N ILE A 107 -3.32 7.46 6.55
CA ILE A 107 -3.45 8.73 5.82
C ILE A 107 -2.10 9.45 5.77
N ARG A 108 -1.56 9.87 6.91
CA ARG A 108 -0.30 10.64 6.94
C ARG A 108 0.85 9.85 6.35
N GLY A 109 0.92 8.53 6.62
CA GLY A 109 1.92 7.65 6.06
C GLY A 109 1.91 7.63 4.53
N VAL A 110 0.72 7.56 3.93
CA VAL A 110 0.56 7.65 2.46
C VAL A 110 1.01 9.01 1.94
N VAL A 111 0.60 10.10 2.60
CA VAL A 111 1.01 11.47 2.23
C VAL A 111 2.52 11.66 2.35
N ASN A 112 3.15 11.15 3.40
CA ASN A 112 4.61 11.20 3.57
C ASN A 112 5.33 10.51 2.40
N VAL A 113 4.87 9.31 2.03
CA VAL A 113 5.47 8.56 0.90
C VAL A 113 5.27 9.31 -0.42
N ILE A 114 4.08 9.80 -0.70
CA ILE A 114 3.78 10.62 -1.89
C ILE A 114 4.71 11.84 -1.93
N ARG A 115 4.84 12.58 -0.83
CA ARG A 115 5.66 13.80 -0.74
C ARG A 115 7.11 13.57 -1.14
N HIS A 116 7.69 12.42 -0.78
CA HIS A 116 9.11 12.16 -0.99
C HIS A 116 9.44 11.37 -2.26
N PHE A 117 8.49 10.63 -2.84
CA PHE A 117 8.74 9.85 -4.07
C PHE A 117 8.14 10.51 -5.31
N VAL A 118 6.93 11.03 -5.24
CA VAL A 118 6.19 11.50 -6.42
C VAL A 118 6.84 12.68 -7.12
N PRO A 119 7.52 13.65 -6.47
CA PRO A 119 8.22 14.72 -7.20
C PRO A 119 9.23 14.20 -8.23
N ALA A 120 9.99 13.16 -7.89
CA ALA A 120 10.94 12.55 -8.83
C ALA A 120 10.24 11.81 -9.99
N MET A 121 9.10 11.16 -9.71
CA MET A 121 8.27 10.51 -10.73
C MET A 121 7.66 11.55 -11.68
N VAL A 122 7.18 12.67 -11.15
CA VAL A 122 6.63 13.81 -11.91
C VAL A 122 7.70 14.44 -12.80
N ALA A 123 8.93 14.64 -12.28
CA ALA A 123 10.05 15.16 -13.08
C ALA A 123 10.41 14.22 -14.24
N ALA A 124 10.27 12.91 -14.05
CA ALA A 124 10.47 11.91 -15.10
C ALA A 124 9.21 11.72 -16.00
N LYS A 125 8.09 12.33 -15.67
CA LYS A 125 6.79 12.19 -16.35
C LYS A 125 6.38 10.72 -16.55
N LYS A 126 6.65 9.89 -15.56
CA LYS A 126 6.49 8.43 -15.67
C LYS A 126 6.13 7.81 -14.32
N GLY A 127 5.27 6.83 -14.37
CA GLY A 127 4.99 5.91 -13.27
C GLY A 127 3.54 5.88 -12.83
N VAL A 128 3.23 4.85 -12.06
CA VAL A 128 1.91 4.60 -11.48
C VAL A 128 1.99 4.61 -9.96
N ILE A 129 1.11 5.34 -9.33
CA ILE A 129 0.93 5.37 -7.88
C ILE A 129 -0.30 4.54 -7.54
N VAL A 130 -0.11 3.45 -6.77
CA VAL A 130 -1.20 2.59 -6.29
C VAL A 130 -1.36 2.80 -4.80
N ASN A 131 -2.49 3.35 -4.39
CA ASN A 131 -2.85 3.49 -2.98
C ASN A 131 -3.86 2.40 -2.64
N LEU A 132 -3.47 1.43 -1.78
CA LEU A 132 -4.40 0.38 -1.39
C LEU A 132 -5.57 0.95 -0.58
N SER A 133 -6.75 0.88 -1.18
CA SER A 133 -8.04 1.18 -0.61
C SER A 133 -8.65 -0.08 0.05
N SER A 134 -9.94 -0.21 0.04
CA SER A 134 -10.72 -1.33 0.55
C SER A 134 -12.14 -1.22 0.01
N GLY A 135 -12.94 -2.29 0.03
CA GLY A 135 -14.39 -2.18 -0.06
C GLY A 135 -14.96 -1.20 1.00
N TRP A 136 -14.35 -1.15 2.19
CA TRP A 136 -14.68 -0.16 3.23
C TRP A 136 -14.12 1.25 2.99
N GLY A 137 -13.60 1.55 1.82
CA GLY A 137 -13.37 2.90 1.29
C GLY A 137 -14.54 3.40 0.43
N ARG A 138 -15.53 2.53 0.14
CA ARG A 138 -16.71 2.78 -0.70
C ARG A 138 -18.01 2.35 -0.03
N SER A 139 -17.93 1.52 1.01
CA SER A 139 -18.99 1.06 1.88
C SER A 139 -18.56 1.18 3.33
N VAL A 140 -19.41 0.83 4.28
CA VAL A 140 -19.13 0.91 5.71
C VAL A 140 -19.51 -0.36 6.45
N SER A 141 -18.90 -0.57 7.61
CA SER A 141 -19.26 -1.62 8.55
C SER A 141 -19.23 -1.07 9.98
N PRO A 142 -20.08 -1.56 10.89
CA PRO A 142 -19.98 -1.22 12.31
C PRO A 142 -18.60 -1.65 12.87
N ASP A 143 -18.22 -1.08 14.00
CA ASP A 143 -17.02 -1.38 14.79
C ASP A 143 -15.66 -1.08 14.13
N VAL A 144 -15.64 -0.70 12.86
CA VAL A 144 -14.42 -0.35 12.09
C VAL A 144 -14.44 1.07 11.53
N ALA A 145 -15.21 1.97 12.16
CA ALA A 145 -15.39 3.34 11.68
C ALA A 145 -14.07 4.11 11.46
N PRO A 146 -13.02 4.04 12.32
CA PRO A 146 -11.73 4.67 12.06
C PRO A 146 -11.07 4.16 10.78
N TYR A 147 -11.09 2.85 10.56
CA TYR A 147 -10.54 2.25 9.34
C TYR A 147 -11.32 2.67 8.09
N CYS A 148 -12.66 2.59 8.12
CA CYS A 148 -13.52 3.08 7.02
C CYS A 148 -13.18 4.52 6.69
N ALA A 149 -13.15 5.42 7.67
CA ALA A 149 -12.85 6.83 7.47
C ALA A 149 -11.50 7.03 6.76
N THR A 150 -10.45 6.27 7.15
CA THR A 150 -9.15 6.36 6.48
C THR A 150 -9.20 5.83 5.05
N LYS A 151 -9.98 4.80 4.75
CA LYS A 151 -10.08 4.24 3.39
C LYS A 151 -10.92 5.14 2.46
N PHE A 152 -11.98 5.78 2.97
CA PHE A 152 -12.66 6.87 2.23
C PHE A 152 -11.71 8.04 1.96
N ALA A 153 -10.88 8.43 2.93
CA ALA A 153 -9.86 9.46 2.74
C ALA A 153 -8.87 9.09 1.63
N ILE A 154 -8.43 7.83 1.55
CA ILE A 154 -7.53 7.33 0.50
C ILE A 154 -8.19 7.39 -0.89
N GLU A 155 -9.47 7.05 -1.01
CA GLU A 155 -10.20 7.21 -2.28
C GLU A 155 -10.18 8.67 -2.75
N GLY A 156 -10.54 9.62 -1.87
CA GLY A 156 -10.56 11.05 -2.19
C GLY A 156 -9.18 11.62 -2.48
N LEU A 157 -8.19 11.32 -1.61
CA LEU A 157 -6.81 11.78 -1.75
C LEU A 157 -6.19 11.29 -3.08
N THR A 158 -6.44 10.03 -3.44
CA THR A 158 -5.87 9.46 -4.68
C THR A 158 -6.49 10.09 -5.93
N LYS A 159 -7.79 10.37 -5.92
CA LYS A 159 -8.47 11.06 -7.03
C LYS A 159 -7.99 12.51 -7.17
N ALA A 160 -7.76 13.21 -6.05
CA ALA A 160 -7.19 14.55 -6.07
C ALA A 160 -5.75 14.53 -6.64
N LEU A 161 -4.90 13.61 -6.15
CA LEU A 161 -3.56 13.41 -6.71
C LEU A 161 -3.61 13.13 -8.21
N ALA A 162 -4.52 12.28 -8.66
CA ALA A 162 -4.68 11.95 -10.08
C ALA A 162 -4.95 13.18 -10.95
N ALA A 163 -5.72 14.14 -10.44
CA ALA A 163 -6.01 15.40 -11.13
C ALA A 163 -4.79 16.35 -11.22
N GLU A 164 -3.80 16.16 -10.34
CA GLU A 164 -2.58 16.97 -10.26
C GLU A 164 -1.43 16.37 -11.09
N LEU A 165 -1.49 15.08 -11.43
CA LEU A 165 -0.41 14.39 -12.16
C LEU A 165 -0.31 14.84 -13.62
N PRO A 166 0.91 14.95 -14.18
CA PRO A 166 1.10 15.20 -15.61
C PRO A 166 0.63 14.01 -16.45
N ALA A 167 0.29 14.29 -17.71
CA ALA A 167 -0.07 13.25 -18.69
C ALA A 167 1.02 12.15 -18.75
N GLY A 168 0.59 10.90 -18.87
CA GLY A 168 1.46 9.73 -18.90
C GLY A 168 1.65 9.05 -17.53
N MET A 169 1.17 9.68 -16.45
CA MET A 169 1.17 9.09 -15.10
C MET A 169 -0.24 8.69 -14.65
N ALA A 170 -0.31 7.86 -13.63
CA ALA A 170 -1.57 7.50 -13.00
C ALA A 170 -1.46 7.42 -11.48
N ALA A 171 -2.53 7.79 -10.78
CA ALA A 171 -2.78 7.45 -9.38
C ALA A 171 -4.10 6.68 -9.27
N VAL A 172 -4.06 5.51 -8.64
CA VAL A 172 -5.18 4.56 -8.60
C VAL A 172 -5.46 4.14 -7.16
N PRO A 173 -6.65 4.42 -6.61
CA PRO A 173 -7.10 3.77 -5.39
C PRO A 173 -7.56 2.35 -5.74
N LEU A 174 -6.85 1.36 -5.20
CA LEU A 174 -7.05 -0.04 -5.51
C LEU A 174 -7.66 -0.80 -4.34
N ASN A 175 -8.88 -1.32 -4.50
CA ASN A 175 -9.47 -2.26 -3.57
C ASN A 175 -8.86 -3.66 -3.81
N PRO A 176 -8.17 -4.25 -2.82
CA PRO A 176 -7.59 -5.59 -2.96
C PRO A 176 -8.65 -6.70 -2.95
N GLY A 177 -9.89 -6.41 -2.53
CA GLY A 177 -10.89 -7.40 -2.18
C GLY A 177 -10.73 -7.91 -0.74
N VAL A 178 -11.36 -9.03 -0.42
CA VAL A 178 -11.29 -9.67 0.91
C VAL A 178 -10.30 -10.83 0.85
N ILE A 179 -9.23 -10.76 1.66
CA ILE A 179 -8.13 -11.71 1.62
C ILE A 179 -7.78 -12.16 3.04
N ASP A 180 -7.57 -13.47 3.23
CA ASP A 180 -7.13 -14.06 4.50
C ASP A 180 -5.76 -13.54 4.90
N THR A 181 -5.76 -12.57 5.80
CA THR A 181 -4.59 -11.91 6.40
C THR A 181 -4.80 -11.77 7.91
N ASP A 182 -3.73 -11.51 8.66
CA ASP A 182 -3.83 -11.20 10.09
C ASP A 182 -4.80 -10.03 10.35
N MET A 183 -4.83 -9.04 9.45
CA MET A 183 -5.75 -7.91 9.54
C MET A 183 -7.22 -8.36 9.40
N LEU A 184 -7.53 -9.24 8.45
CA LEU A 184 -8.88 -9.76 8.29
C LEU A 184 -9.27 -10.65 9.46
N ARG A 185 -8.36 -11.48 9.97
CA ARG A 185 -8.59 -12.33 11.13
C ARG A 185 -8.87 -11.53 12.41
N GLN A 186 -8.30 -10.33 12.53
CA GLN A 186 -8.62 -9.41 13.61
C GLN A 186 -10.10 -8.99 13.56
N ALA A 187 -10.70 -8.86 12.36
CA ALA A 187 -12.10 -8.47 12.19
C ALA A 187 -13.08 -9.65 12.20
N TRP A 188 -12.72 -10.77 11.58
CA TRP A 188 -13.64 -11.88 11.28
C TRP A 188 -13.20 -13.21 11.86
N ALA A 189 -12.17 -13.24 12.70
CA ALA A 189 -11.66 -14.46 13.35
C ALA A 189 -11.55 -15.63 12.34
N ASP A 190 -12.19 -16.76 12.64
CA ASP A 190 -12.16 -17.96 11.80
C ASP A 190 -12.85 -17.79 10.44
N GLY A 191 -13.77 -16.81 10.31
CA GLY A 191 -14.42 -16.50 9.03
C GLY A 191 -13.46 -16.01 7.94
N ALA A 192 -12.29 -15.51 8.32
CA ALA A 192 -11.25 -15.11 7.37
C ALA A 192 -10.73 -16.27 6.52
N ALA A 193 -10.75 -17.50 7.04
CA ALA A 193 -10.26 -18.69 6.34
C ALA A 193 -11.08 -19.06 5.08
N ALA A 194 -12.28 -18.50 4.91
CA ALA A 194 -13.10 -18.69 3.72
C ALA A 194 -12.58 -17.91 2.50
N TYR A 195 -11.62 -16.99 2.69
CA TYR A 195 -11.10 -16.12 1.65
C TYR A 195 -9.72 -16.59 1.14
N PRO A 196 -9.33 -16.17 -0.08
CA PRO A 196 -8.02 -16.52 -0.62
C PRO A 196 -6.88 -16.04 0.28
N LYS A 197 -5.82 -16.83 0.36
CA LYS A 197 -4.58 -16.41 1.03
C LYS A 197 -3.86 -15.35 0.23
N ALA A 198 -3.03 -14.55 0.89
CA ALA A 198 -2.31 -13.44 0.28
C ALA A 198 -1.44 -13.86 -0.91
N GLU A 199 -0.82 -15.06 -0.86
CA GLU A 199 0.02 -15.60 -1.94
C GLU A 199 -0.81 -15.96 -3.20
N ALA A 200 -2.02 -16.51 -3.02
CA ALA A 200 -2.93 -16.81 -4.12
C ALA A 200 -3.46 -15.53 -4.75
N TRP A 201 -3.81 -14.54 -3.93
CA TRP A 201 -4.25 -13.23 -4.38
C TRP A 201 -3.13 -12.48 -5.13
N ALA A 202 -1.89 -12.51 -4.65
CA ALA A 202 -0.77 -11.81 -5.28
C ALA A 202 -0.51 -12.27 -6.71
N LYS A 203 -0.75 -13.55 -7.03
CA LYS A 203 -0.64 -14.08 -8.41
C LYS A 203 -1.61 -13.41 -9.40
N GLN A 204 -2.74 -12.89 -8.91
CA GLN A 204 -3.70 -12.15 -9.73
C GLN A 204 -3.43 -10.64 -9.65
N ALA A 205 -3.11 -10.14 -8.47
CA ALA A 205 -2.92 -8.72 -8.22
C ALA A 205 -1.63 -8.17 -8.86
N ALA A 206 -0.53 -8.93 -8.86
CA ALA A 206 0.72 -8.45 -9.43
C ALA A 206 0.62 -8.17 -10.93
N PRO A 207 0.15 -9.08 -11.80
CA PRO A 207 -0.03 -8.77 -13.22
C PRO A 207 -1.07 -7.68 -13.45
N PHE A 208 -2.13 -7.59 -12.63
CA PHE A 208 -3.10 -6.50 -12.69
C PHE A 208 -2.42 -5.14 -12.43
N ILE A 209 -1.63 -5.01 -11.37
CA ILE A 209 -0.90 -3.78 -11.02
C ILE A 209 0.15 -3.43 -12.08
N LEU A 210 0.85 -4.41 -12.64
CA LEU A 210 1.82 -4.22 -13.71
C LEU A 210 1.20 -3.74 -15.01
N GLY A 211 -0.08 -4.03 -15.23
CA GLY A 211 -0.86 -3.60 -16.39
C GLY A 211 -1.49 -2.21 -16.28
N LEU A 212 -1.42 -1.56 -15.11
CA LEU A 212 -1.97 -0.22 -14.91
C LEU A 212 -1.18 0.82 -15.70
N ASP A 213 -1.88 1.76 -16.32
CA ASP A 213 -1.27 2.84 -17.09
C ASP A 213 -2.06 4.18 -16.96
N ALA A 214 -1.67 5.16 -17.74
CA ALA A 214 -2.30 6.48 -17.73
C ALA A 214 -3.82 6.48 -18.00
N LYS A 215 -4.36 5.42 -18.64
CA LYS A 215 -5.82 5.29 -18.86
C LYS A 215 -6.58 5.05 -17.56
N ASP A 216 -5.89 4.57 -16.54
CA ASP A 216 -6.49 4.21 -15.24
C ASP A 216 -6.41 5.34 -14.23
N ASN A 217 -5.83 6.48 -14.62
CA ASN A 217 -5.66 7.62 -13.73
C ASN A 217 -6.98 8.06 -13.10
N GLY A 218 -7.05 8.11 -11.77
CA GLY A 218 -8.21 8.51 -10.99
C GLY A 218 -9.35 7.49 -10.88
N LYS A 219 -9.23 6.34 -11.56
CA LYS A 219 -10.26 5.28 -11.49
C LYS A 219 -10.14 4.51 -10.18
N SER A 220 -11.23 4.33 -9.47
CA SER A 220 -11.34 3.40 -8.35
C SER A 220 -11.45 1.97 -8.92
N LEU A 221 -10.42 1.17 -8.73
CA LEU A 221 -10.35 -0.19 -9.27
C LEU A 221 -10.37 -1.24 -8.17
N SER A 222 -10.73 -2.47 -8.55
CA SER A 222 -10.72 -3.64 -7.67
C SER A 222 -9.97 -4.81 -8.35
N VAL A 223 -9.14 -5.52 -7.59
CA VAL A 223 -8.46 -6.72 -8.09
C VAL A 223 -9.48 -7.81 -8.36
N GLY A 224 -9.42 -8.43 -9.54
CA GLY A 224 -10.33 -9.52 -9.93
C GLY A 224 -11.73 -9.09 -10.33
N GLY A 225 -12.00 -7.78 -10.49
CA GLY A 225 -13.31 -7.28 -10.87
C GLY A 225 -14.38 -7.51 -9.80
N ALA A 226 -13.97 -7.66 -8.54
CA ALA A 226 -14.90 -7.74 -7.42
C ALA A 226 -15.76 -6.47 -7.41
N GLU A 227 -17.06 -6.65 -7.61
CA GLU A 227 -18.05 -5.59 -7.39
C GLU A 227 -18.03 -5.23 -5.91
N ASP A 228 -18.10 -3.92 -5.62
CA ASP A 228 -18.07 -3.34 -4.26
C ASP A 228 -19.41 -3.54 -3.52
#